data_725f02a6108925b261377eb0cc0db200
#
_entry.id   725f02a6108925b261377eb0cc0db200
#
_cell.length_a   1.000
_cell.length_b   1.000
_cell.length_c   1.000
_cell.angle_alpha   90.00
_cell.angle_beta   90.00
_cell.angle_gamma   90.00
#
_symmetry.space_group_name_H-M   'P 1'
#
loop_
_entity.id
_entity.type
_entity.pdbx_description
1 polymer ?
#
loop_
_entity_poly.entity_id
_entity_poly.type
_entity_poly.pdbx_seq_one_letter_code
_entity_poly.pdbx_strand_id
1 'polypeptide(L)'
;VDLHVPDPLLVATDNVELRDGSIVLKDSSSYPPGFGDWYQRFQADYSWGAEAKDSIRTFEEGLKSLPERTQNLLRSLGIANIEGRYPEAKKEQDIFNRFLTTRRIKRNEQTWLMPMIELVNHSPRKPSWGMNENGITVKGIFDGEILVRYSVADPLRRLFQYGFNCREPHGFSIRTQIKHRDNTIVVKGKVNYKPLRLPTMYVNGKEIIINST
;
A
#
# COMPACT_ATOMS: atom_id res chain seq x y z
N VAL A 1 -18.38 -2.43 16.22
CA VAL A 1 -17.65 -3.57 15.64
C VAL A 1 -16.27 -3.64 16.27
N ASP A 2 -15.85 -4.84 16.61
CA ASP A 2 -14.49 -5.16 17.06
C ASP A 2 -14.06 -6.41 16.30
N LEU A 3 -13.30 -6.21 15.22
CA LEU A 3 -12.68 -7.29 14.47
C LEU A 3 -11.26 -7.47 14.96
N HIS A 4 -10.88 -8.70 15.22
CA HIS A 4 -9.57 -9.03 15.77
C HIS A 4 -8.98 -10.25 15.08
N VAL A 5 -7.75 -10.12 14.62
CA VAL A 5 -6.92 -11.26 14.22
C VAL A 5 -5.86 -11.45 15.30
N PRO A 6 -5.93 -12.53 16.08
CA PRO A 6 -4.95 -12.83 17.12
C PRO A 6 -3.61 -13.24 16.50
N ASP A 7 -2.53 -13.03 17.23
CA ASP A 7 -1.17 -13.32 16.77
C ASP A 7 -0.98 -14.72 16.15
N PRO A 8 -1.55 -15.81 16.70
CA PRO A 8 -1.39 -17.14 16.09
C PRO A 8 -2.02 -17.30 14.70
N LEU A 9 -2.86 -16.37 14.28
CA LEU A 9 -3.50 -16.37 12.95
C LEU A 9 -2.93 -15.30 12.01
N LEU A 10 -1.98 -14.49 12.47
CA LEU A 10 -1.24 -13.59 11.60
C LEU A 10 -0.27 -14.39 10.74
N VAL A 11 -0.24 -14.09 9.45
CA VAL A 11 0.61 -14.80 8.49
C VAL A 11 1.81 -13.93 8.14
N ALA A 12 3.01 -14.41 8.46
CA ALA A 12 4.24 -13.74 8.09
C ALA A 12 4.39 -13.70 6.56
N THR A 13 4.77 -12.55 6.02
CA THR A 13 4.88 -12.38 4.55
C THR A 13 5.96 -13.23 3.90
N ASP A 14 6.96 -13.65 4.66
CA ASP A 14 8.01 -14.57 4.22
C ASP A 14 7.55 -16.05 4.23
N ASN A 15 6.45 -16.35 4.91
CA ASN A 15 5.83 -17.69 4.93
C ASN A 15 4.75 -17.89 3.86
N VAL A 16 4.58 -16.95 2.93
CA VAL A 16 3.67 -17.13 1.79
C VAL A 16 4.42 -17.19 0.48
N GLU A 17 3.84 -17.88 -0.48
CA GLU A 17 4.32 -17.92 -1.85
C GLU A 17 3.16 -17.98 -2.84
N LEU A 18 3.45 -17.66 -4.10
CA LEU A 18 2.56 -17.91 -5.22
C LEU A 18 2.94 -19.27 -5.82
N ARG A 19 2.01 -20.22 -5.76
CA ARG A 19 2.17 -21.56 -6.35
C ARG A 19 0.97 -21.87 -7.24
N ASP A 20 1.21 -22.15 -8.50
CA ASP A 20 0.17 -22.46 -9.49
C ASP A 20 -0.97 -21.41 -9.53
N GLY A 21 -0.60 -20.14 -9.46
CA GLY A 21 -1.54 -19.02 -9.46
C GLY A 21 -2.31 -18.80 -8.14
N SER A 22 -2.01 -19.57 -7.10
CA SER A 22 -2.65 -19.47 -5.77
C SER A 22 -1.67 -19.02 -4.71
N ILE A 23 -2.16 -18.24 -3.75
CA ILE A 23 -1.40 -17.85 -2.56
C ILE A 23 -1.50 -18.96 -1.53
N VAL A 24 -0.37 -19.53 -1.16
CA VAL A 24 -0.30 -20.65 -0.22
C VAL A 24 0.73 -20.37 0.87
N LEU A 25 0.61 -21.07 2.00
CA LEU A 25 1.64 -21.10 3.03
C LEU A 25 2.77 -22.04 2.61
N LYS A 26 4.02 -21.61 2.82
CA LYS A 26 5.20 -22.47 2.64
C LYS A 26 5.25 -23.53 3.73
N ASP A 27 4.91 -23.13 4.97
CA ASP A 27 4.82 -23.98 6.12
C ASP A 27 3.58 -23.65 6.95
N SER A 28 2.73 -24.63 7.17
CA SER A 28 1.51 -24.50 7.98
C SER A 28 1.63 -25.13 9.37
N SER A 29 2.79 -25.72 9.71
CA SER A 29 2.97 -26.48 10.97
C SER A 29 2.85 -25.61 12.22
N SER A 30 3.12 -24.31 12.12
CA SER A 30 3.00 -23.34 13.21
C SER A 30 1.59 -22.82 13.43
N TYR A 31 0.64 -23.18 12.57
CA TYR A 31 -0.75 -22.73 12.64
C TYR A 31 -1.68 -23.83 13.16
N PRO A 32 -2.90 -23.48 13.59
CA PRO A 32 -3.89 -24.48 13.95
C PRO A 32 -4.18 -25.49 12.83
N PRO A 33 -4.53 -26.74 13.16
CA PRO A 33 -4.88 -27.74 12.15
C PRO A 33 -5.95 -27.25 11.17
N GLY A 34 -5.71 -27.45 9.88
CA GLY A 34 -6.61 -27.01 8.81
C GLY A 34 -6.49 -25.54 8.40
N PHE A 35 -5.69 -24.74 9.11
CA PHE A 35 -5.52 -23.32 8.79
C PHE A 35 -4.92 -23.11 7.39
N GLY A 36 -3.95 -23.92 6.98
CA GLY A 36 -3.31 -23.82 5.66
C GLY A 36 -4.31 -23.96 4.50
N ASP A 37 -5.15 -25.00 4.56
CA ASP A 37 -6.17 -25.26 3.53
C ASP A 37 -7.25 -24.15 3.54
N TRP A 38 -7.62 -23.71 4.74
CA TRP A 38 -8.56 -22.59 4.89
C TRP A 38 -7.96 -21.30 4.29
N TYR A 39 -6.70 -20.99 4.59
CA TYR A 39 -6.03 -19.78 4.13
C TYR A 39 -5.91 -19.76 2.60
N GLN A 40 -5.54 -20.90 1.99
CA GLN A 40 -5.47 -21.02 0.53
C GLN A 40 -6.83 -20.74 -0.12
N ARG A 41 -7.91 -21.35 0.40
CA ARG A 41 -9.27 -21.10 -0.09
C ARG A 41 -9.71 -19.66 0.12
N PHE A 42 -9.44 -19.11 1.30
CA PHE A 42 -9.73 -17.71 1.60
C PHE A 42 -9.05 -16.77 0.61
N GLN A 43 -7.79 -16.99 0.30
CA GLN A 43 -7.07 -16.15 -0.67
C GLN A 43 -7.61 -16.31 -2.10
N ALA A 44 -7.98 -17.54 -2.50
CA ALA A 44 -8.54 -17.79 -3.81
C ALA A 44 -9.93 -17.15 -4.00
N ASP A 45 -10.79 -17.26 -2.97
CA ASP A 45 -12.20 -16.89 -3.09
C ASP A 45 -12.45 -15.39 -2.81
N TYR A 46 -11.67 -14.78 -1.92
CA TYR A 46 -12.02 -13.45 -1.40
C TYR A 46 -10.92 -12.39 -1.57
N SER A 47 -9.66 -12.79 -1.55
CA SER A 47 -8.57 -11.80 -1.47
C SER A 47 -7.80 -11.65 -2.77
N TRP A 48 -7.63 -12.74 -3.50
CA TRP A 48 -6.78 -12.81 -4.68
C TRP A 48 -7.54 -12.88 -6.00
N GLY A 49 -8.79 -12.59 -6.05
CA GLY A 49 -9.64 -12.77 -7.23
C GLY A 49 -9.05 -12.24 -8.54
N ALA A 50 -9.70 -12.57 -9.63
CA ALA A 50 -9.37 -12.17 -11.00
C ALA A 50 -9.13 -10.66 -11.16
N GLU A 51 -9.71 -9.85 -10.29
CA GLU A 51 -9.58 -8.39 -10.24
C GLU A 51 -8.13 -7.90 -10.08
N ALA A 52 -7.24 -8.66 -9.42
CA ALA A 52 -5.84 -8.25 -9.29
C ALA A 52 -5.12 -8.23 -10.64
N LYS A 53 -5.39 -9.21 -11.50
CA LYS A 53 -4.85 -9.29 -12.87
C LYS A 53 -5.44 -8.16 -13.73
N ASP A 54 -6.74 -7.94 -13.60
CA ASP A 54 -7.44 -6.90 -14.33
C ASP A 54 -7.06 -5.50 -13.86
N SER A 55 -6.85 -5.29 -12.58
CA SER A 55 -6.40 -3.98 -12.05
C SER A 55 -4.99 -3.61 -12.55
N ILE A 56 -4.09 -4.57 -12.69
CA ILE A 56 -2.76 -4.32 -13.26
C ILE A 56 -2.87 -3.98 -14.74
N ARG A 57 -3.66 -4.74 -15.50
CA ARG A 57 -3.90 -4.47 -16.93
C ARG A 57 -4.53 -3.10 -17.12
N THR A 58 -5.59 -2.78 -16.39
CA THR A 58 -6.26 -1.48 -16.46
C THR A 58 -5.32 -0.33 -16.12
N PHE A 59 -4.44 -0.52 -15.14
CA PHE A 59 -3.45 0.49 -14.78
C PHE A 59 -2.40 0.69 -15.89
N GLU A 60 -1.90 -0.38 -16.50
CA GLU A 60 -0.95 -0.31 -17.61
C GLU A 60 -1.57 0.35 -18.85
N GLU A 61 -2.80 0.01 -19.18
CA GLU A 61 -3.56 0.62 -20.26
C GLU A 61 -3.83 2.10 -19.99
N GLY A 62 -4.19 2.42 -18.74
CA GLY A 62 -4.36 3.79 -18.29
C GLY A 62 -3.07 4.62 -18.43
N LEU A 63 -1.92 4.09 -18.05
CA LEU A 63 -0.63 4.76 -18.24
C LEU A 63 -0.30 4.96 -19.72
N LYS A 64 -0.53 3.95 -20.55
CA LYS A 64 -0.30 4.03 -22.01
C LYS A 64 -1.21 5.05 -22.69
N SER A 65 -2.42 5.27 -22.16
CA SER A 65 -3.37 6.25 -22.69
C SER A 65 -3.03 7.72 -22.38
N LEU A 66 -2.10 7.95 -21.44
CA LEU A 66 -1.67 9.31 -21.11
C LEU A 66 -0.86 9.94 -22.24
N PRO A 67 -0.92 11.27 -22.41
CA PRO A 67 -0.05 11.99 -23.33
C PRO A 67 1.43 11.67 -23.05
N GLU A 68 2.23 11.54 -24.09
CA GLU A 68 3.65 11.18 -23.99
C GLU A 68 4.44 12.06 -23.00
N ARG A 69 4.15 13.36 -23.01
CA ARG A 69 4.74 14.31 -22.05
C ARG A 69 4.47 13.91 -20.61
N THR A 70 3.25 13.46 -20.30
CA THR A 70 2.86 13.01 -18.95
C THR A 70 3.54 11.69 -18.61
N GLN A 71 3.60 10.75 -19.54
CA GLN A 71 4.32 9.50 -19.36
C GLN A 71 5.81 9.74 -19.06
N ASN A 72 6.46 10.64 -19.81
CA ASN A 72 7.87 11.01 -19.63
C ASN A 72 8.11 11.68 -18.27
N LEU A 73 7.19 12.54 -17.82
CA LEU A 73 7.24 13.13 -16.49
C LEU A 73 7.15 12.06 -15.41
N LEU A 74 6.19 11.14 -15.49
CA LEU A 74 6.02 10.04 -14.52
C LEU A 74 7.24 9.13 -14.47
N ARG A 75 7.87 8.85 -15.62
CA ARG A 75 9.14 8.11 -15.70
C ARG A 75 10.29 8.85 -15.01
N SER A 76 10.45 10.15 -15.32
CA SER A 76 11.53 10.96 -14.75
C SER A 76 11.43 11.12 -13.24
N LEU A 77 10.22 11.09 -12.70
CA LEU A 77 9.94 11.12 -11.27
C LEU A 77 10.09 9.73 -10.59
N GLY A 78 10.40 8.68 -11.37
CA GLY A 78 10.49 7.31 -10.86
C GLY A 78 9.14 6.73 -10.39
N ILE A 79 8.03 7.39 -10.76
CA ILE A 79 6.69 7.03 -10.33
C ILE A 79 6.12 5.89 -11.18
N ALA A 80 6.42 5.91 -12.49
CA ALA A 80 6.01 4.86 -13.41
C ALA A 80 7.17 4.46 -14.31
N ASN A 81 7.56 3.22 -14.23
CA ASN A 81 8.51 2.59 -15.15
C ASN A 81 7.69 1.74 -16.13
N ILE A 82 7.32 2.32 -17.28
CA ILE A 82 6.39 1.70 -18.23
C ILE A 82 7.10 0.72 -19.15
N GLU A 83 8.41 0.90 -19.36
CA GLU A 83 9.19 0.06 -20.26
C GLU A 83 9.89 -1.08 -19.51
N GLY A 84 9.59 -2.31 -19.91
CA GLY A 84 10.29 -3.50 -19.47
C GLY A 84 9.98 -3.96 -18.05
N ARG A 85 8.95 -3.44 -17.43
CA ARG A 85 8.56 -3.84 -16.07
C ARG A 85 8.08 -5.28 -15.98
N TYR A 86 7.54 -5.80 -17.07
CA TYR A 86 6.89 -7.11 -17.06
C TYR A 86 7.22 -7.92 -18.32
N PRO A 87 8.44 -8.47 -18.47
CA PRO A 87 8.55 -9.66 -19.29
C PRO A 87 7.58 -10.69 -18.67
N GLU A 88 6.91 -11.47 -19.47
CA GLU A 88 5.85 -12.40 -19.00
C GLU A 88 6.29 -13.31 -17.85
N ALA A 89 7.56 -13.69 -17.81
CA ALA A 89 8.15 -14.48 -16.73
C ALA A 89 8.23 -13.76 -15.37
N LYS A 90 8.13 -12.41 -15.34
CA LYS A 90 8.09 -11.63 -14.09
C LYS A 90 6.67 -11.25 -13.67
N LYS A 91 5.68 -11.49 -14.51
CA LYS A 91 4.32 -11.04 -14.28
C LYS A 91 3.71 -11.67 -13.01
N GLU A 92 3.93 -12.94 -12.78
CA GLU A 92 3.46 -13.61 -11.56
C GLU A 92 4.14 -13.07 -10.31
N GLN A 93 5.46 -12.87 -10.35
CA GLN A 93 6.21 -12.32 -9.24
C GLN A 93 5.78 -10.88 -8.91
N ASP A 94 5.49 -10.07 -9.92
CA ASP A 94 5.04 -8.70 -9.72
C ASP A 94 3.60 -8.65 -9.18
N ILE A 95 2.74 -9.55 -9.62
CA ILE A 95 1.40 -9.76 -9.08
C ILE A 95 1.52 -10.14 -7.59
N PHE A 96 2.38 -11.09 -7.26
CA PHE A 96 2.62 -11.49 -5.89
C PHE A 96 3.18 -10.36 -5.02
N ASN A 97 4.16 -9.62 -5.52
CA ASN A 97 4.72 -8.46 -4.83
C ASN A 97 3.65 -7.37 -4.60
N ARG A 98 2.74 -7.17 -5.55
CA ARG A 98 1.63 -6.24 -5.39
C ARG A 98 0.64 -6.73 -4.35
N PHE A 99 0.28 -8.01 -4.36
CA PHE A 99 -0.52 -8.63 -3.32
C PHE A 99 0.06 -8.34 -1.94
N LEU A 100 1.32 -8.66 -1.72
CA LEU A 100 1.99 -8.39 -0.44
C LEU A 100 2.00 -6.90 -0.09
N THR A 101 2.30 -6.03 -1.05
CA THR A 101 2.42 -4.59 -0.81
C THR A 101 1.10 -3.94 -0.41
N THR A 102 -0.01 -4.45 -0.92
CA THR A 102 -1.34 -3.89 -0.65
C THR A 102 -1.99 -4.42 0.62
N ARG A 103 -1.57 -5.59 1.13
CA ARG A 103 -2.21 -6.29 2.23
C ARG A 103 -1.38 -6.42 3.50
N ARG A 104 -0.06 -6.21 3.38
CA ARG A 104 0.83 -6.37 4.54
C ARG A 104 0.80 -5.17 5.47
N ILE A 105 0.99 -5.44 6.74
CA ILE A 105 1.22 -4.45 7.78
C ILE A 105 2.56 -4.72 8.46
N LYS A 106 3.27 -3.66 8.86
CA LYS A 106 4.52 -3.81 9.62
C LYS A 106 4.21 -3.72 11.12
N ARG A 107 4.65 -4.74 11.87
CA ARG A 107 4.56 -4.80 13.33
C ARG A 107 5.81 -5.50 13.87
N ASN A 108 6.48 -4.88 14.86
CA ASN A 108 7.67 -5.45 15.52
C ASN A 108 8.76 -5.89 14.51
N GLU A 109 9.14 -5.00 13.59
CA GLU A 109 10.14 -5.24 12.52
C GLU A 109 9.76 -6.33 11.50
N GLN A 110 8.71 -7.07 11.72
CA GLN A 110 8.17 -8.08 10.83
C GLN A 110 6.98 -7.53 10.03
N THR A 111 6.74 -8.10 8.85
CA THR A 111 5.55 -7.81 8.03
C THR A 111 4.59 -8.99 8.04
N TRP A 112 3.31 -8.68 8.18
CA TRP A 112 2.25 -9.64 8.39
C TRP A 112 1.09 -9.42 7.42
N LEU A 113 0.45 -10.49 7.02
CA LEU A 113 -0.87 -10.50 6.42
C LEU A 113 -1.90 -10.76 7.52
N MET A 114 -3.06 -10.19 7.37
CA MET A 114 -4.12 -10.15 8.37
C MET A 114 -5.38 -10.82 7.82
N PRO A 115 -5.45 -12.16 7.79
CA PRO A 115 -6.57 -12.86 7.21
C PRO A 115 -7.92 -12.31 7.69
N MET A 116 -8.90 -12.23 6.81
CA MET A 116 -10.22 -11.62 7.03
C MET A 116 -10.20 -10.09 7.10
N ILE A 117 -9.45 -9.49 8.04
CA ILE A 117 -9.49 -8.03 8.22
C ILE A 117 -8.71 -7.28 7.14
N GLU A 118 -7.91 -7.96 6.33
CA GLU A 118 -7.28 -7.37 5.14
C GLU A 118 -8.28 -7.03 4.02
N LEU A 119 -9.52 -7.54 4.12
CA LEU A 119 -10.62 -7.22 3.21
C LEU A 119 -11.31 -5.89 3.54
N VAL A 120 -11.05 -5.32 4.71
CA VAL A 120 -11.64 -4.04 5.13
C VAL A 120 -11.13 -2.92 4.25
N ASN A 121 -12.03 -2.16 3.65
CA ASN A 121 -11.69 -1.11 2.69
C ASN A 121 -11.13 0.17 3.33
N HIS A 122 -10.61 1.04 2.49
CA HIS A 122 -9.95 2.28 2.92
C HIS A 122 -10.92 3.46 3.06
N SER A 123 -10.74 4.21 4.15
CA SER A 123 -11.22 5.60 4.24
C SER A 123 -10.18 6.46 4.97
N PRO A 124 -9.81 7.61 4.41
CA PRO A 124 -8.83 8.49 5.04
C PRO A 124 -9.35 9.15 6.32
N ARG A 125 -10.67 9.15 6.54
CA ARG A 125 -11.33 9.72 7.73
C ARG A 125 -11.43 8.76 8.91
N LYS A 126 -11.17 7.47 8.66
CA LYS A 126 -11.28 6.45 9.71
C LYS A 126 -9.95 6.23 10.44
N PRO A 127 -9.98 5.66 11.64
CA PRO A 127 -8.76 5.25 12.35
C PRO A 127 -7.93 4.26 11.53
N SER A 128 -6.65 4.20 11.81
CA SER A 128 -5.80 3.11 11.31
C SER A 128 -6.06 1.82 12.09
N TRP A 129 -5.45 0.73 11.61
CA TRP A 129 -5.39 -0.53 12.33
C TRP A 129 -4.94 -0.32 13.77
N GLY A 130 -5.61 -0.95 14.72
CA GLY A 130 -5.14 -1.09 16.08
C GLY A 130 -4.14 -2.25 16.16
N MET A 131 -3.05 -2.04 16.89
CA MET A 131 -2.03 -3.07 17.11
C MET A 131 -1.77 -3.14 18.61
N ASN A 132 -1.81 -4.34 19.16
CA ASN A 132 -1.49 -4.59 20.56
C ASN A 132 -0.68 -5.89 20.68
N GLU A 133 -0.40 -6.31 21.89
CA GLU A 133 0.39 -7.51 22.19
C GLU A 133 -0.29 -8.80 21.72
N ASN A 134 -1.61 -8.79 21.53
CA ASN A 134 -2.41 -9.98 21.23
C ASN A 134 -2.82 -10.07 19.76
N GLY A 135 -2.49 -9.08 18.91
CA GLY A 135 -2.86 -9.11 17.50
C GLY A 135 -3.15 -7.76 16.88
N ILE A 136 -3.89 -7.80 15.78
CA ILE A 136 -4.29 -6.63 15.00
C ILE A 136 -5.81 -6.50 15.02
N THR A 137 -6.30 -5.27 15.20
CA THR A 137 -7.72 -5.00 15.39
C THR A 137 -8.24 -3.91 14.48
N VAL A 138 -9.53 -3.99 14.16
CA VAL A 138 -10.34 -2.88 13.61
C VAL A 138 -11.48 -2.63 14.60
N LYS A 139 -11.46 -1.45 15.20
CA LYS A 139 -12.47 -1.06 16.20
C LYS A 139 -13.18 0.22 15.77
N GLY A 140 -14.48 0.26 15.98
CA GLY A 140 -15.25 1.46 15.74
C GLY A 140 -16.74 1.25 15.63
N ILE A 141 -17.44 2.37 15.49
CA ILE A 141 -18.86 2.39 15.13
C ILE A 141 -18.90 2.63 13.62
N PHE A 142 -19.56 1.70 12.92
CA PHE A 142 -19.71 1.74 11.47
C PHE A 142 -21.20 1.66 11.14
N ASP A 143 -21.63 2.55 10.27
CA ASP A 143 -22.96 2.55 9.69
C ASP A 143 -22.80 2.07 8.24
N GLY A 144 -22.92 0.75 8.05
CA GLY A 144 -22.66 0.07 6.78
C GLY A 144 -21.26 -0.55 6.70
N GLU A 145 -20.46 -0.17 5.72
CA GLU A 145 -19.15 -0.76 5.45
C GLU A 145 -18.13 -0.47 6.54
N ILE A 146 -17.36 -1.49 6.90
CA ILE A 146 -16.23 -1.36 7.83
C ILE A 146 -15.04 -0.80 7.07
N LEU A 147 -14.52 0.32 7.54
CA LEU A 147 -13.46 1.06 6.85
C LEU A 147 -12.32 1.41 7.81
N VAL A 148 -11.09 1.33 7.30
CA VAL A 148 -9.89 1.76 8.02
C VAL A 148 -9.03 2.66 7.15
N ARG A 149 -8.12 3.39 7.76
CA ARG A 149 -7.09 4.13 7.04
C ARG A 149 -5.88 3.24 6.80
N TYR A 150 -5.64 2.83 5.55
CA TYR A 150 -4.52 1.95 5.18
C TYR A 150 -3.16 2.61 5.40
N SER A 151 -3.02 3.84 4.96
CA SER A 151 -1.77 4.58 5.07
C SER A 151 -2.00 6.07 5.01
N VAL A 152 -0.99 6.78 5.42
CA VAL A 152 -0.89 8.24 5.29
C VAL A 152 -0.25 8.66 3.94
N ALA A 153 -0.27 7.80 2.93
CA ALA A 153 0.28 8.10 1.62
C ALA A 153 -0.51 9.21 0.91
N ASP A 154 0.19 10.02 0.12
CA ASP A 154 -0.44 10.98 -0.77
C ASP A 154 -1.31 10.28 -1.83
N PRO A 155 -2.25 11.00 -2.48
CA PRO A 155 -3.18 10.42 -3.42
C PRO A 155 -2.51 9.71 -4.59
N LEU A 156 -1.39 10.25 -5.10
CA LEU A 156 -0.69 9.66 -6.23
C LEU A 156 -0.05 8.32 -5.84
N ARG A 157 0.65 8.29 -4.68
CA ARG A 157 1.22 7.07 -4.15
C ARG A 157 0.15 6.02 -3.84
N ARG A 158 -1.00 6.45 -3.33
CA ARG A 158 -2.14 5.54 -3.07
C ARG A 158 -2.68 4.95 -4.37
N LEU A 159 -2.84 5.76 -5.42
CA LEU A 159 -3.24 5.28 -6.74
C LEU A 159 -2.27 4.22 -7.27
N PHE A 160 -0.95 4.46 -7.18
CA PHE A 160 0.05 3.50 -7.62
C PHE A 160 0.13 2.24 -6.75
N GLN A 161 -0.12 2.38 -5.46
CA GLN A 161 -0.03 1.25 -4.54
C GLN A 161 -1.29 0.39 -4.56
N TYR A 162 -2.47 1.00 -4.52
CA TYR A 162 -3.75 0.32 -4.33
C TYR A 162 -4.69 0.36 -5.54
N GLY A 163 -4.38 1.15 -6.56
CA GLY A 163 -5.22 1.27 -7.76
C GLY A 163 -6.40 2.22 -7.64
N PHE A 164 -6.55 2.91 -6.50
CA PHE A 164 -7.65 3.86 -6.30
C PHE A 164 -7.19 5.19 -5.69
N ASN A 165 -8.05 6.19 -5.82
CA ASN A 165 -7.87 7.49 -5.19
C ASN A 165 -9.14 7.94 -4.47
N CYS A 166 -8.98 8.72 -3.40
CA CYS A 166 -10.11 9.32 -2.68
C CYS A 166 -10.28 10.78 -3.09
N ARG A 167 -11.54 11.22 -3.21
CA ARG A 167 -11.90 12.60 -3.60
C ARG A 167 -11.69 13.63 -2.47
N GLU A 168 -10.79 13.38 -1.56
CA GLU A 168 -10.52 14.30 -0.47
C GLU A 168 -9.40 15.24 -0.82
N PRO A 169 -9.46 16.51 -0.38
CA PRO A 169 -8.36 17.44 -0.55
C PRO A 169 -7.17 16.93 0.28
N HIS A 170 -6.12 16.55 -0.40
CA HIS A 170 -4.86 16.18 0.22
C HIS A 170 -3.76 17.10 -0.27
N GLY A 171 -2.88 17.49 0.64
CA GLY A 171 -1.64 18.11 0.23
C GLY A 171 -0.78 17.09 -0.54
N PHE A 172 -0.34 17.47 -1.73
CA PHE A 172 0.69 16.72 -2.44
C PHE A 172 2.04 17.05 -1.86
N SER A 173 2.83 16.03 -1.55
CA SER A 173 4.23 16.22 -1.31
C SER A 173 5.03 15.35 -2.26
N ILE A 174 5.65 15.97 -3.23
CA ILE A 174 6.66 15.32 -4.04
C ILE A 174 7.99 15.50 -3.31
N ARG A 175 8.60 14.39 -2.89
CA ARG A 175 9.98 14.44 -2.40
C ARG A 175 10.87 14.77 -3.59
N THR A 176 11.38 15.99 -3.62
CA THR A 176 12.25 16.44 -4.69
C THR A 176 13.43 17.24 -4.17
N GLN A 177 14.52 17.22 -4.90
CA GLN A 177 15.69 18.06 -4.66
C GLN A 177 15.91 18.94 -5.89
N ILE A 178 15.95 20.24 -5.68
CA ILE A 178 16.26 21.21 -6.71
C ILE A 178 17.59 21.86 -6.34
N LYS A 179 18.61 21.65 -7.19
CA LYS A 179 19.90 22.34 -7.04
C LYS A 179 19.84 23.68 -7.76
N HIS A 180 20.14 24.74 -7.04
CA HIS A 180 20.27 26.07 -7.58
C HIS A 180 21.53 26.74 -7.02
N ARG A 181 22.54 26.96 -7.86
CA ARG A 181 23.88 27.43 -7.48
C ARG A 181 24.45 26.51 -6.40
N ASP A 182 24.90 27.08 -5.26
CA ASP A 182 25.47 26.35 -4.14
C ASP A 182 24.40 25.87 -3.11
N ASN A 183 23.14 26.10 -3.41
CA ASN A 183 22.03 25.76 -2.53
C ASN A 183 21.25 24.54 -3.05
N THR A 184 20.74 23.75 -2.12
CA THR A 184 19.84 22.63 -2.41
C THR A 184 18.49 22.89 -1.75
N ILE A 185 17.44 22.95 -2.54
CA ILE A 185 16.05 22.99 -2.05
C ILE A 185 15.58 21.56 -1.91
N VAL A 186 15.26 21.13 -0.70
CA VAL A 186 14.73 19.79 -0.43
C VAL A 186 13.27 19.92 -0.04
N VAL A 187 12.39 19.37 -0.86
CA VAL A 187 10.98 19.20 -0.52
C VAL A 187 10.83 17.85 0.18
N LYS A 188 10.71 17.89 1.50
CA LYS A 188 10.44 16.68 2.30
C LYS A 188 8.93 16.53 2.44
N GLY A 189 8.36 15.65 1.62
CA GLY A 189 6.96 15.29 1.80
C GLY A 189 6.77 14.30 2.94
N LYS A 190 6.32 14.76 4.08
CA LYS A 190 5.60 13.92 5.05
C LYS A 190 4.15 14.37 5.03
N VAL A 191 3.29 13.52 4.53
CA VAL A 191 1.85 13.73 4.70
C VAL A 191 1.52 13.49 6.17
N ASN A 192 1.26 14.57 6.87
CA ASN A 192 0.85 14.50 8.26
C ASN A 192 -0.67 14.76 8.30
N TYR A 193 -1.47 13.76 8.66
CA TYR A 193 -2.94 13.86 8.75
C TYR A 193 -3.45 14.64 9.97
N LYS A 194 -2.58 15.39 10.60
CA LYS A 194 -3.06 16.42 11.53
C LYS A 194 -3.72 17.52 10.72
N PRO A 195 -4.71 18.26 11.31
CA PRO A 195 -5.46 19.25 10.58
C PRO A 195 -4.51 20.20 9.85
N LEU A 196 -4.88 20.56 8.62
CA LEU A 196 -4.16 21.43 7.69
C LEU A 196 -3.24 22.41 8.43
N ARG A 197 -1.97 22.10 8.45
CA ARG A 197 -0.94 23.06 8.80
C ARG A 197 -0.45 23.67 7.51
N LEU A 198 -0.31 24.97 7.48
CA LEU A 198 0.32 25.66 6.37
C LEU A 198 1.70 25.05 6.10
N PRO A 199 2.12 24.95 4.85
CA PRO A 199 3.46 24.52 4.51
C PRO A 199 4.47 25.36 5.31
N THR A 200 5.40 24.68 5.95
CA THR A 200 6.48 25.38 6.67
C THR A 200 7.75 25.32 5.85
N MET A 201 8.43 26.44 5.77
CA MET A 201 9.73 26.55 5.13
C MET A 201 10.77 27.00 6.17
N TYR A 202 11.90 26.33 6.20
CA TYR A 202 13.04 26.74 7.04
C TYR A 202 14.37 26.45 6.36
N VAL A 203 15.39 27.16 6.78
CA VAL A 203 16.75 27.00 6.27
C VAL A 203 17.56 26.15 7.24
N ASN A 204 18.24 25.13 6.72
CA ASN A 204 19.17 24.30 7.46
C ASN A 204 20.51 24.26 6.70
N GLY A 205 21.46 25.11 7.12
CA GLY A 205 22.71 25.30 6.42
C GLY A 205 22.49 25.79 4.98
N LYS A 206 22.90 24.99 3.98
CA LYS A 206 22.69 25.28 2.56
C LYS A 206 21.39 24.68 1.98
N GLU A 207 20.58 24.09 2.82
CA GLU A 207 19.30 23.46 2.42
C GLU A 207 18.12 24.36 2.78
N ILE A 208 17.20 24.54 1.86
CA ILE A 208 15.86 25.07 2.10
C ILE A 208 14.92 23.89 2.21
N ILE A 209 14.35 23.67 3.38
CA ILE A 209 13.45 22.58 3.65
C ILE A 209 12.01 23.06 3.62
N ILE A 210 11.22 22.53 2.71
CA ILE A 210 9.78 22.79 2.63
C ILE A 210 9.06 21.54 3.11
N ASN A 211 8.37 21.64 4.24
CA ASN A 211 7.44 20.62 4.69
C ASN A 211 6.06 20.96 4.11
N SER A 212 5.64 20.21 3.14
CA SER A 212 4.24 20.21 2.71
C SER A 212 3.44 19.37 3.71
N THR A 213 2.36 19.93 4.16
CA THR A 213 1.42 19.25 5.08
C THR A 213 0.71 18.09 4.42
#